data_f1d0aa915f6ecfbb4ec0e71dd87aa519
#
_entry.id   f1d0aa915f6ecfbb4ec0e71dd87aa519
#
_cell.length_a   1.000
_cell.length_b   1.000
_cell.length_c   1.000
_cell.angle_alpha   90.00
_cell.angle_beta   90.00
_cell.angle_gamma   90.00
#
_symmetry.space_group_name_H-M   'P 1'
#
loop_
_entity.id
_entity.type
_entity.pdbx_description
1 polymer ?
#
loop_
_entity_poly.entity_id
_entity_poly.type
_entity_poly.pdbx_seq_one_letter_code
_entity_poly.pdbx_strand_id
1 'polypeptide(L)'
;MAGPKWVNTYNLSDSQIEDIDRAEDAMEMLDLNKAEEILNRLLSEDASCVPVLSLLGHLHGRYLSDYATAIGFYDRVLAIEPDNPWARDERRRYRRYSTY
;
A
#
# COMPACT_ATOMS: atom_id res chain seq x y z
N MET A 1 -14.15 18.46 17.39
CA MET A 1 -14.61 17.67 16.29
C MET A 1 -13.46 16.94 15.64
N ALA A 2 -13.68 15.74 15.36
CA ALA A 2 -12.72 14.99 14.59
C ALA A 2 -12.67 15.48 13.16
N GLY A 3 -11.66 15.17 12.42
CA GLY A 3 -11.59 15.40 11.01
C GLY A 3 -12.65 14.60 10.25
N PRO A 4 -12.49 14.41 8.94
CA PRO A 4 -13.44 13.64 8.15
C PRO A 4 -13.63 12.25 8.75
N LYS A 5 -14.86 11.78 8.76
CA LYS A 5 -15.12 10.42 9.20
C LYS A 5 -14.41 9.43 8.27
N TRP A 6 -13.70 8.49 8.86
CA TRP A 6 -13.14 7.40 8.10
C TRP A 6 -14.27 6.46 7.67
N VAL A 7 -14.30 6.12 6.40
CA VAL A 7 -15.29 5.22 5.84
C VAL A 7 -14.60 3.94 5.37
N ASN A 8 -15.09 2.80 5.82
CA ASN A 8 -14.54 1.51 5.45
C ASN A 8 -15.05 1.10 4.05
N THR A 9 -14.56 1.81 3.04
CA THR A 9 -14.96 1.62 1.65
C THR A 9 -14.67 0.20 1.15
N TYR A 10 -13.63 -0.42 1.68
CA TYR A 10 -13.18 -1.76 1.26
C TYR A 10 -13.77 -2.87 2.12
N ASN A 11 -14.62 -2.53 3.06
CA ASN A 11 -15.28 -3.50 3.92
C ASN A 11 -14.29 -4.39 4.68
N LEU A 12 -13.27 -3.76 5.24
CA LEU A 12 -12.23 -4.45 6.00
C LEU A 12 -12.76 -4.87 7.37
N SER A 13 -12.29 -6.01 7.87
CA SER A 13 -12.57 -6.42 9.24
C SER A 13 -11.77 -5.55 10.22
N ASP A 14 -12.21 -5.54 11.49
CA ASP A 14 -11.48 -4.82 12.54
C ASP A 14 -10.04 -5.33 12.65
N SER A 15 -9.85 -6.64 12.52
CA SER A 15 -8.53 -7.25 12.57
C SER A 15 -7.64 -6.78 11.42
N GLN A 16 -8.19 -6.66 10.21
CA GLN A 16 -7.45 -6.13 9.07
C GLN A 16 -7.04 -4.69 9.29
N ILE A 17 -7.96 -3.87 9.80
CA ILE A 17 -7.70 -2.46 10.09
C ILE A 17 -6.57 -2.33 11.11
N GLU A 18 -6.63 -3.10 12.20
CA GLU A 18 -5.58 -3.08 13.23
C GLU A 18 -4.22 -3.47 12.66
N ASP A 19 -4.17 -4.50 11.84
CA ASP A 19 -2.92 -4.96 11.23
C ASP A 19 -2.37 -3.95 10.24
N ILE A 20 -3.23 -3.31 9.46
CA ILE A 20 -2.82 -2.23 8.54
C ILE A 20 -2.23 -1.07 9.34
N ASP A 21 -2.88 -0.66 10.42
CA ASP A 21 -2.37 0.41 11.29
C ASP A 21 -1.01 0.03 11.89
N ARG A 22 -0.85 -1.21 12.30
CA ARG A 22 0.45 -1.69 12.83
C ARG A 22 1.54 -1.68 11.76
N ALA A 23 1.20 -2.01 10.51
CA ALA A 23 2.14 -1.96 9.41
C ALA A 23 2.55 -0.51 9.12
N GLU A 24 1.60 0.42 9.12
CA GLU A 24 1.90 1.84 8.92
C GLU A 24 2.79 2.39 10.05
N ASP A 25 2.49 2.04 11.30
CA ASP A 25 3.33 2.44 12.44
C ASP A 25 4.75 1.90 12.29
N ALA A 26 4.89 0.64 11.88
CA ALA A 26 6.19 0.03 11.65
C ALA A 26 6.96 0.77 10.55
N MET A 27 6.29 1.19 9.48
CA MET A 27 6.90 1.98 8.41
C MET A 27 7.42 3.32 8.94
N GLU A 28 6.61 4.02 9.72
CA GLU A 28 7.00 5.29 10.32
C GLU A 28 8.19 5.15 11.26
N MET A 29 8.28 4.03 11.96
CA MET A 29 9.39 3.71 12.86
C MET A 29 10.59 3.14 12.10
N LEU A 30 10.51 3.01 10.79
CA LEU A 30 11.53 2.42 9.93
C LEU A 30 11.81 0.94 10.23
N ASP A 31 10.86 0.26 10.85
CA ASP A 31 10.90 -1.19 11.01
C ASP A 31 10.29 -1.83 9.77
N LEU A 32 11.04 -1.76 8.67
CA LEU A 32 10.53 -2.09 7.35
C LEU A 32 10.30 -3.58 7.16
N ASN A 33 11.11 -4.42 7.82
CA ASN A 33 10.91 -5.86 7.77
C ASN A 33 9.60 -6.27 8.42
N LYS A 34 9.29 -5.66 9.57
CA LYS A 34 8.03 -5.93 10.26
C LYS A 34 6.84 -5.46 9.44
N ALA A 35 6.94 -4.27 8.84
CA ALA A 35 5.88 -3.74 8.00
C ALA A 35 5.60 -4.68 6.82
N GLU A 36 6.65 -5.11 6.13
CA GLU A 36 6.53 -6.00 4.98
C GLU A 36 5.93 -7.35 5.39
N GLU A 37 6.35 -7.89 6.51
CA GLU A 37 5.85 -9.15 7.03
C GLU A 37 4.34 -9.10 7.30
N ILE A 38 3.87 -8.03 7.95
CA ILE A 38 2.45 -7.83 8.23
C ILE A 38 1.67 -7.71 6.92
N LEU A 39 2.15 -6.87 6.00
CA LEU A 39 1.45 -6.62 4.74
C LEU A 39 1.41 -7.86 3.85
N ASN A 40 2.48 -8.63 3.79
CA ASN A 40 2.51 -9.86 3.01
C ASN A 40 1.57 -10.92 3.57
N ARG A 41 1.45 -11.01 4.89
CA ARG A 41 0.49 -11.91 5.51
C ARG A 41 -0.94 -11.52 5.14
N LEU A 42 -1.27 -10.22 5.25
CA LEU A 42 -2.59 -9.71 4.86
C LEU A 42 -2.89 -9.97 3.40
N LEU A 43 -1.89 -9.79 2.54
CA LEU A 43 -2.05 -10.03 1.11
C LEU A 43 -2.27 -11.51 0.80
N SER A 44 -1.67 -12.41 1.57
CA SER A 44 -1.89 -13.84 1.40
C SER A 44 -3.32 -14.25 1.73
N GLU A 45 -3.96 -13.51 2.63
CA GLU A 45 -5.35 -13.76 3.02
C GLU A 45 -6.34 -13.15 2.03
N ASP A 46 -6.00 -12.01 1.44
CA ASP A 46 -6.82 -11.31 0.44
C ASP A 46 -5.91 -10.62 -0.58
N ALA A 47 -5.68 -11.29 -1.68
CA ALA A 47 -4.76 -10.82 -2.72
C ALA A 47 -5.27 -9.57 -3.46
N SER A 48 -6.55 -9.21 -3.29
CA SER A 48 -7.17 -8.05 -3.93
C SER A 48 -7.41 -6.90 -2.96
N CYS A 49 -6.80 -6.93 -1.79
CA CYS A 49 -6.98 -5.88 -0.79
C CYS A 49 -6.23 -4.62 -1.22
N VAL A 50 -6.95 -3.65 -1.77
CA VAL A 50 -6.37 -2.41 -2.31
C VAL A 50 -5.55 -1.64 -1.28
N PRO A 51 -6.01 -1.43 -0.04
CA PRO A 51 -5.19 -0.74 0.96
C PRO A 51 -3.85 -1.43 1.22
N VAL A 52 -3.82 -2.76 1.26
CA VAL A 52 -2.58 -3.52 1.47
C VAL A 52 -1.66 -3.39 0.26
N LEU A 53 -2.20 -3.53 -0.95
CA LEU A 53 -1.42 -3.36 -2.18
C LEU A 53 -0.81 -1.96 -2.26
N SER A 54 -1.60 -0.94 -1.90
CA SER A 54 -1.14 0.45 -1.92
C SER A 54 -0.02 0.69 -0.91
N LEU A 55 -0.12 0.11 0.28
CA LEU A 55 0.93 0.23 1.29
C LEU A 55 2.20 -0.52 0.89
N LEU A 56 2.08 -1.68 0.25
CA LEU A 56 3.24 -2.39 -0.27
C LEU A 56 3.93 -1.58 -1.38
N GLY A 57 3.15 -0.95 -2.25
CA GLY A 57 3.70 -0.04 -3.26
C GLY A 57 4.45 1.12 -2.61
N HIS A 58 3.88 1.72 -1.58
CA HIS A 58 4.49 2.82 -0.84
C HIS A 58 5.77 2.37 -0.13
N LEU A 59 5.74 1.21 0.52
CA LEU A 59 6.90 0.66 1.21
C LEU A 59 8.07 0.46 0.25
N HIS A 60 7.83 -0.22 -0.87
CA HIS A 60 8.90 -0.51 -1.82
C HIS A 60 9.39 0.74 -2.54
N GLY A 61 8.49 1.64 -2.92
CA GLY A 61 8.86 2.84 -3.66
C GLY A 61 9.51 3.91 -2.78
N ARG A 62 8.88 4.22 -1.66
CA ARG A 62 9.29 5.33 -0.81
C ARG A 62 10.46 4.97 0.10
N TYR A 63 10.43 3.80 0.71
CA TYR A 63 11.40 3.41 1.73
C TYR A 63 12.53 2.55 1.21
N LEU A 64 12.25 1.67 0.25
CA LEU A 64 13.23 0.71 -0.25
C LEU A 64 13.83 1.10 -1.59
N SER A 65 13.31 2.13 -2.23
CA SER A 65 13.73 2.58 -3.57
C SER A 65 13.70 1.46 -4.61
N ASP A 66 12.81 0.49 -4.40
CA ASP A 66 12.59 -0.61 -5.32
C ASP A 66 11.40 -0.24 -6.22
N TYR A 67 11.70 0.60 -7.22
CA TYR A 67 10.65 1.20 -8.05
C TYR A 67 9.93 0.18 -8.92
N ALA A 68 10.63 -0.83 -9.41
CA ALA A 68 10.00 -1.86 -10.23
C ALA A 68 8.95 -2.64 -9.44
N THR A 69 9.27 -3.03 -8.22
CA THR A 69 8.33 -3.73 -7.33
C THR A 69 7.16 -2.82 -6.97
N ALA A 70 7.42 -1.55 -6.66
CA ALA A 70 6.37 -0.58 -6.35
C ALA A 70 5.39 -0.44 -7.52
N ILE A 71 5.90 -0.29 -8.73
CA ILE A 71 5.07 -0.19 -9.94
C ILE A 71 4.19 -1.43 -10.07
N GLY A 72 4.74 -2.62 -9.82
CA GLY A 72 3.98 -3.86 -9.88
C GLY A 72 2.79 -3.87 -8.93
N PHE A 73 2.95 -3.36 -7.70
CA PHE A 73 1.85 -3.26 -6.75
C PHE A 73 0.79 -2.26 -7.21
N TYR A 74 1.20 -1.09 -7.72
CA TYR A 74 0.24 -0.12 -8.22
C TYR A 74 -0.46 -0.60 -9.49
N ASP A 75 0.20 -1.38 -10.34
CA ASP A 75 -0.47 -2.03 -11.47
C ASP A 75 -1.58 -2.97 -11.00
N ARG A 76 -1.36 -3.69 -9.90
CA ARG A 76 -2.38 -4.56 -9.32
C ARG A 76 -3.56 -3.75 -8.78
N VAL A 77 -3.29 -2.60 -8.13
CA VAL A 77 -4.36 -1.70 -7.69
C VAL A 77 -5.17 -1.23 -8.90
N LEU A 78 -4.51 -0.82 -9.97
CA LEU A 78 -5.19 -0.29 -11.15
C LEU A 78 -5.95 -1.37 -11.93
N ALA A 79 -5.57 -2.63 -11.80
CA ALA A 79 -6.34 -3.73 -12.36
C ALA A 79 -7.69 -3.89 -11.65
N ILE A 80 -7.74 -3.54 -10.37
CA ILE A 80 -8.96 -3.60 -9.54
C ILE A 80 -9.74 -2.29 -9.63
N GLU A 81 -9.04 -1.15 -9.54
CA GLU A 81 -9.60 0.20 -9.54
C GLU A 81 -8.90 1.04 -10.60
N PRO A 82 -9.32 0.96 -11.88
CA PRO A 82 -8.64 1.68 -12.98
C PRO A 82 -8.58 3.20 -12.78
N ASP A 83 -9.53 3.76 -12.03
CA ASP A 83 -9.62 5.20 -11.80
C ASP A 83 -8.98 5.66 -10.50
N ASN A 84 -8.26 4.78 -9.79
CA ASN A 84 -7.61 5.15 -8.53
C ASN A 84 -6.54 6.21 -8.79
N PRO A 85 -6.76 7.49 -8.38
CA PRO A 85 -5.83 8.56 -8.71
C PRO A 85 -4.49 8.44 -7.99
N TRP A 86 -4.50 7.93 -6.75
CA TRP A 86 -3.28 7.72 -5.99
C TRP A 86 -2.35 6.73 -6.70
N ALA A 87 -2.90 5.57 -7.09
CA ALA A 87 -2.10 4.54 -7.75
C ALA A 87 -1.56 5.02 -9.10
N ARG A 88 -2.37 5.79 -9.86
CA ARG A 88 -1.92 6.34 -11.15
C ARG A 88 -0.77 7.30 -10.96
N ASP A 89 -0.87 8.20 -9.98
CA ASP A 89 0.17 9.21 -9.74
C ASP A 89 1.45 8.59 -9.22
N GLU A 90 1.35 7.65 -8.29
CA GLU A 90 2.51 6.96 -7.74
C GLU A 90 3.21 6.10 -8.78
N ARG A 91 2.45 5.38 -9.61
CA ARG A 91 3.02 4.60 -10.71
C ARG A 91 3.79 5.49 -11.66
N ARG A 92 3.22 6.64 -12.03
CA ARG A 92 3.88 7.60 -12.92
C ARG A 92 5.17 8.11 -12.31
N ARG A 93 5.13 8.44 -11.03
CA ARG A 93 6.30 8.95 -10.30
C ARG A 93 7.43 7.93 -10.31
N TYR A 94 7.14 6.69 -9.96
CA TYR A 94 8.18 5.65 -9.88
C TYR A 94 8.68 5.21 -11.24
N ARG A 95 7.87 5.28 -12.28
CA ARG A 95 8.34 5.07 -13.65
C ARG A 95 9.39 6.10 -14.02
N ARG A 96 9.18 7.37 -13.67
CA ARG A 96 10.18 8.41 -13.91
C ARG A 96 11.46 8.15 -13.16
N TYR A 97 11.36 7.77 -11.89
CA TYR A 97 12.55 7.49 -11.09
C TYR A 97 13.33 6.30 -11.63
N SER A 98 12.66 5.31 -12.16
CA SER A 98 13.34 4.12 -12.68
C SER A 98 14.04 4.34 -14.02
N THR A 99 13.77 5.45 -14.72
CA THR A 99 14.42 5.76 -16.00
C THR A 99 15.64 6.67 -15.86
N TYR A 100 15.93 7.13 -14.67
CA TYR A 100 17.11 7.98 -14.41
C TYR A 100 18.32 7.18 -13.96
#